data_8221eb3df9f118db676be25431b82a30
#
_entry.id   8221eb3df9f118db676be25431b82a30
#
_cell.length_a   1.000
_cell.length_b   1.000
_cell.length_c   1.000
_cell.angle_alpha   90.00
_cell.angle_beta   90.00
_cell.angle_gamma   90.00
#
_symmetry.space_group_name_H-M   'P 1'
#
loop_
_entity.id
_entity.type
_entity.pdbx_description
1 polymer ?
#
loop_
_entity_poly.entity_id
_entity_poly.type
_entity_poly.pdbx_seq_one_letter_code
_entity_poly.pdbx_strand_id
1 'polypeptide(L)'
;KPEQVSFRDKSQGWKNYLCNVGVKSVFWEHPYMQVFLSDVALRDSCYSCRYKSWKSGSDVTAGDFWGIEHICPEIDDDRGLSLVVVHNAKILELIPELNLCKSFSLDEVVKYNTLAVDSATRPVISSLFVSMIERGRTFDLGYRVCLGKGLFWRGIRFVWRKFPGLRK
;
A
#
# COMPACT_ATOMS: atom_id res chain seq x y z
N LYS A 1 11.00 -2.16 24.43
CA LYS A 1 10.57 -1.19 23.37
C LYS A 1 11.65 -1.22 22.30
N PRO A 2 11.31 -1.19 21.00
CA PRO A 2 12.34 -1.07 19.98
C PRO A 2 13.07 0.27 20.15
N GLU A 3 14.39 0.26 20.11
CA GLU A 3 15.20 1.48 20.25
C GLU A 3 15.00 2.41 19.04
N GLN A 4 14.69 1.83 17.88
CA GLN A 4 14.44 2.56 16.65
C GLN A 4 13.31 1.91 15.86
N VAL A 5 12.36 2.71 15.38
CA VAL A 5 11.27 2.28 14.49
C VAL A 5 11.42 3.00 13.15
N SER A 6 11.48 2.25 12.06
CA SER A 6 11.47 2.77 10.71
C SER A 6 10.61 1.88 9.82
N PHE A 7 9.57 2.46 9.21
CA PHE A 7 8.69 1.71 8.30
C PHE A 7 9.23 1.66 6.88
N ARG A 8 10.20 2.52 6.54
CA ARG A 8 10.70 2.66 5.18
C ARG A 8 12.14 3.16 5.18
N ASP A 9 13.06 2.26 5.53
CA ASP A 9 14.50 2.50 5.42
C ASP A 9 14.92 2.17 3.98
N LYS A 10 15.24 3.22 3.20
CA LYS A 10 15.60 3.14 1.78
C LYS A 10 17.08 2.81 1.53
N SER A 11 17.81 2.33 2.52
CA SER A 11 19.23 1.99 2.37
C SER A 11 19.52 0.96 1.27
N GLN A 12 18.49 0.18 0.88
CA GLN A 12 18.56 -0.80 -0.22
C GLN A 12 17.67 -0.41 -1.42
N GLY A 13 17.35 0.88 -1.56
CA GLY A 13 16.48 1.40 -2.60
C GLY A 13 15.01 1.51 -2.18
N TRP A 14 14.23 2.16 -3.03
CA TRP A 14 12.79 2.33 -2.84
C TRP A 14 12.01 1.03 -3.00
N LYS A 15 12.40 0.21 -3.99
CA LYS A 15 11.70 -1.03 -4.32
C LYS A 15 12.00 -2.16 -3.34
N ASN A 16 13.11 -2.04 -2.58
CA ASN A 16 13.58 -3.05 -1.63
C ASN A 16 13.80 -2.48 -0.22
N TYR A 17 13.00 -1.48 0.16
CA TYR A 17 13.15 -0.85 1.47
C TYR A 17 13.04 -1.85 2.63
N LEU A 18 13.70 -1.52 3.73
CA LEU A 18 13.65 -2.29 4.95
C LEU A 18 12.60 -1.73 5.91
N CYS A 19 11.92 -2.61 6.63
CA CYS A 19 11.07 -2.26 7.75
C CYS A 19 11.74 -2.70 9.05
N ASN A 20 11.79 -1.80 10.03
CA ASN A 20 12.30 -2.06 11.37
C ASN A 20 11.22 -1.74 12.40
N VAL A 21 10.49 -2.76 12.84
CA VAL A 21 9.51 -2.68 13.93
C VAL A 21 9.74 -3.90 14.82
N GLY A 22 10.67 -3.77 15.75
CA GLY A 22 11.15 -4.88 16.59
C GLY A 22 12.13 -5.83 15.88
N VAL A 23 11.86 -6.17 14.62
CA VAL A 23 12.76 -6.94 13.74
C VAL A 23 13.03 -6.11 12.49
N LYS A 24 14.26 -6.10 12.00
CA LYS A 24 14.62 -5.47 10.73
C LYS A 24 14.66 -6.51 9.62
N SER A 25 13.84 -6.34 8.59
CA SER A 25 13.84 -7.19 7.40
C SER A 25 13.32 -6.42 6.18
N VAL A 26 13.49 -6.99 4.99
CA VAL A 26 12.85 -6.46 3.78
C VAL A 26 11.33 -6.44 3.96
N PHE A 27 10.66 -5.44 3.39
CA PHE A 27 9.26 -5.13 3.70
C PHE A 27 8.30 -6.30 3.41
N TRP A 28 8.52 -7.06 2.34
CA TRP A 28 7.64 -8.19 2.00
C TRP A 28 7.79 -9.41 2.92
N GLU A 29 8.85 -9.49 3.72
CA GLU A 29 9.06 -10.54 4.72
C GLU A 29 8.63 -10.10 6.11
N HIS A 30 8.55 -8.80 6.35
CA HIS A 30 8.23 -8.25 7.67
C HIS A 30 6.77 -8.49 8.03
N PRO A 31 6.43 -9.13 9.15
CA PRO A 31 5.05 -9.47 9.52
C PRO A 31 4.11 -8.27 9.57
N TYR A 32 4.57 -7.14 10.11
CA TYR A 32 3.80 -5.90 10.14
C TYR A 32 3.46 -5.42 8.72
N MET A 33 4.45 -5.41 7.82
CA MET A 33 4.24 -4.95 6.45
C MET A 33 3.35 -5.91 5.66
N GLN A 34 3.42 -7.21 5.91
CA GLN A 34 2.52 -8.17 5.28
C GLN A 34 1.06 -7.93 5.70
N VAL A 35 0.80 -7.63 6.99
CA VAL A 35 -0.53 -7.25 7.47
C VAL A 35 -0.98 -5.92 6.86
N PHE A 36 -0.09 -4.93 6.80
CA PHE A 36 -0.38 -3.62 6.24
C PHE A 36 -0.69 -3.69 4.73
N LEU A 37 0.18 -4.33 3.94
CA LEU A 37 0.05 -4.42 2.48
C LEU A 37 -1.07 -5.37 2.01
N SER A 38 -1.55 -6.25 2.90
CA SER A 38 -2.69 -7.13 2.60
C SER A 38 -4.04 -6.51 2.93
N ASP A 39 -4.08 -5.28 3.37
CA ASP A 39 -5.30 -4.54 3.76
C ASP A 39 -6.10 -5.20 4.90
N VAL A 40 -5.49 -6.14 5.63
CA VAL A 40 -6.20 -6.92 6.66
C VAL A 40 -6.53 -6.09 7.90
N ALA A 41 -5.70 -5.10 8.23
CA ALA A 41 -5.82 -4.28 9.44
C ALA A 41 -6.28 -2.84 9.17
N LEU A 42 -6.92 -2.59 8.04
CA LEU A 42 -7.47 -1.27 7.74
C LEU A 42 -8.70 -0.96 8.61
N ARG A 43 -8.95 0.32 8.82
CA ARG A 43 -10.20 0.80 9.45
C ARG A 43 -11.38 0.56 8.51
N ASP A 44 -12.56 0.37 9.06
CA ASP A 44 -13.80 0.18 8.29
C ASP A 44 -14.04 1.29 7.27
N SER A 45 -13.73 2.54 7.65
CA SER A 45 -13.82 3.70 6.77
C SER A 45 -12.90 3.62 5.53
N CYS A 46 -11.83 2.83 5.56
CA CYS A 46 -10.94 2.67 4.40
C CYS A 46 -11.56 1.81 3.30
N TYR A 47 -12.42 0.86 3.67
CA TYR A 47 -13.11 -0.01 2.71
C TYR A 47 -14.33 0.66 2.03
N SER A 48 -14.79 1.79 2.56
CA SER A 48 -15.88 2.61 2.02
C SER A 48 -15.54 4.09 2.05
N CYS A 49 -14.33 4.43 1.62
CA CYS A 49 -13.78 5.79 1.72
C CYS A 49 -14.54 6.76 0.81
N ARG A 50 -15.28 7.70 1.41
CA ARG A 50 -16.05 8.71 0.69
C ARG A 50 -15.20 9.77 -0.04
N TYR A 51 -13.90 9.81 0.24
CA TYR A 51 -12.96 10.77 -0.34
C TYR A 51 -12.21 10.22 -1.56
N LYS A 52 -12.49 8.99 -1.97
CA LYS A 52 -11.93 8.41 -3.20
C LYS A 52 -12.56 9.03 -4.44
N SER A 53 -12.03 8.71 -5.60
CA SER A 53 -12.47 9.26 -6.90
C SER A 53 -12.44 10.78 -6.91
N TRP A 54 -11.39 11.37 -6.32
CA TRP A 54 -11.14 12.82 -6.29
C TRP A 54 -12.21 13.63 -5.52
N LYS A 55 -12.97 12.99 -4.63
CA LYS A 55 -14.05 13.60 -3.85
C LYS A 55 -13.59 14.20 -2.52
N SER A 56 -12.28 14.30 -2.28
CA SER A 56 -11.73 14.88 -1.05
C SER A 56 -12.00 16.38 -0.89
N GLY A 57 -12.27 17.10 -1.99
CA GLY A 57 -12.36 18.55 -2.01
C GLY A 57 -11.00 19.25 -1.86
N SER A 58 -9.90 18.51 -1.97
CA SER A 58 -8.54 19.06 -1.92
C SER A 58 -8.16 19.66 -3.27
N ASP A 59 -7.31 20.69 -3.24
CA ASP A 59 -6.75 21.28 -4.47
C ASP A 59 -5.69 20.39 -5.11
N VAL A 60 -5.05 19.52 -4.30
CA VAL A 60 -3.99 18.62 -4.73
C VAL A 60 -4.13 17.27 -4.02
N THR A 61 -3.87 16.19 -4.74
CA THR A 61 -3.62 14.87 -4.15
C THR A 61 -2.17 14.47 -4.38
N ALA A 62 -1.44 14.14 -3.33
CA ALA A 62 -0.06 13.67 -3.41
C ALA A 62 0.07 12.27 -2.85
N GLY A 63 0.96 11.47 -3.46
CA GLY A 63 1.25 10.11 -3.03
C GLY A 63 2.50 9.55 -3.67
N ASP A 64 2.78 8.28 -3.42
CA ASP A 64 3.85 7.55 -4.09
C ASP A 64 3.44 7.27 -5.54
N PHE A 65 4.39 7.41 -6.48
CA PHE A 65 4.13 7.13 -7.90
C PHE A 65 4.41 5.65 -8.20
N TRP A 66 3.45 4.80 -7.91
CA TRP A 66 3.56 3.37 -8.25
C TRP A 66 3.44 3.15 -9.75
N GLY A 67 4.24 2.23 -10.28
CA GLY A 67 4.21 1.86 -11.70
C GLY A 67 4.97 2.81 -12.62
N ILE A 68 5.73 3.77 -12.08
CA ILE A 68 6.55 4.68 -12.89
C ILE A 68 7.55 3.94 -13.76
N GLU A 69 8.05 2.80 -13.31
CA GLU A 69 8.95 1.91 -14.05
C GLU A 69 8.34 1.36 -15.36
N HIS A 70 7.01 1.37 -15.46
CA HIS A 70 6.26 0.96 -16.66
C HIS A 70 5.84 2.13 -17.55
N ILE A 71 5.69 3.32 -16.95
CA ILE A 71 5.22 4.53 -17.64
C ILE A 71 6.40 5.33 -18.20
N CYS A 72 7.45 5.49 -17.39
CA CYS A 72 8.59 6.33 -17.71
C CYS A 72 9.86 5.84 -16.99
N PRO A 73 10.42 4.68 -17.42
CA PRO A 73 11.53 4.04 -16.72
C PRO A 73 12.80 4.89 -16.64
N GLU A 74 12.95 5.85 -17.56
CA GLU A 74 14.13 6.71 -17.62
C GLU A 74 14.25 7.69 -16.44
N ILE A 75 13.17 7.94 -15.70
CA ILE A 75 13.22 8.81 -14.50
C ILE A 75 13.16 8.03 -13.19
N ASP A 76 13.04 6.70 -13.26
CA ASP A 76 12.99 5.83 -12.10
C ASP A 76 14.40 5.48 -11.62
N ASP A 77 14.88 6.24 -10.63
CA ASP A 77 16.21 6.09 -10.04
C ASP A 77 16.24 5.25 -8.75
N ASP A 78 15.16 4.51 -8.46
CA ASP A 78 14.95 3.72 -7.24
C ASP A 78 15.03 4.52 -5.91
N ARG A 79 14.86 5.84 -5.98
CA ARG A 79 14.76 6.70 -4.78
C ARG A 79 13.31 6.94 -4.37
N GLY A 80 12.38 6.60 -5.25
CA GLY A 80 10.95 6.84 -5.16
C GLY A 80 10.55 8.22 -5.67
N LEU A 81 9.51 8.25 -6.47
CA LEU A 81 8.94 9.47 -7.04
C LEU A 81 7.59 9.78 -6.39
N SER A 82 7.28 11.05 -6.28
CA SER A 82 5.98 11.51 -5.83
C SER A 82 5.05 11.76 -7.02
N LEU A 83 3.84 11.23 -6.92
CA LEU A 83 2.74 11.58 -7.79
C LEU A 83 2.01 12.79 -7.21
N VAL A 84 1.74 13.79 -8.05
CA VAL A 84 0.91 14.96 -7.69
C VAL A 84 -0.21 15.08 -8.71
N VAL A 85 -1.46 14.96 -8.25
CA VAL A 85 -2.66 15.21 -9.06
C VAL A 85 -3.21 16.57 -8.66
N VAL A 86 -3.25 17.50 -9.62
CA VAL A 86 -3.75 18.86 -9.42
C VAL A 86 -5.24 18.90 -9.79
N HIS A 87 -6.09 19.25 -8.82
CA HIS A 87 -7.54 19.38 -9.01
C HIS A 87 -7.98 20.83 -9.27
N ASN A 88 -7.16 21.80 -8.85
CA ASN A 88 -7.41 23.22 -9.02
C ASN A 88 -6.23 23.88 -9.76
N ALA A 89 -6.47 24.36 -10.97
CA ALA A 89 -5.42 24.95 -11.80
C ALA A 89 -4.69 26.17 -11.16
N LYS A 90 -5.35 26.88 -10.22
CA LYS A 90 -4.73 27.99 -9.49
C LYS A 90 -3.52 27.56 -8.66
N ILE A 91 -3.41 26.26 -8.33
CA ILE A 91 -2.25 25.72 -7.62
C ILE A 91 -0.96 25.85 -8.42
N LEU A 92 -1.03 25.78 -9.76
CA LEU A 92 0.13 25.96 -10.63
C LEU A 92 0.69 27.38 -10.59
N GLU A 93 -0.12 28.35 -10.23
CA GLU A 93 0.30 29.74 -10.02
C GLU A 93 0.95 29.93 -8.64
N LEU A 94 0.43 29.22 -7.61
CA LEU A 94 0.89 29.28 -6.23
C LEU A 94 2.16 28.45 -5.98
N ILE A 95 2.32 27.36 -6.72
CA ILE A 95 3.45 26.43 -6.63
C ILE A 95 4.03 26.27 -8.06
N PRO A 96 4.77 27.27 -8.55
CA PRO A 96 5.31 27.27 -9.93
C PRO A 96 6.24 26.09 -10.21
N GLU A 97 6.86 25.52 -9.18
CA GLU A 97 7.74 24.35 -9.26
C GLU A 97 7.02 23.13 -9.83
N LEU A 98 5.72 23.02 -9.68
CA LEU A 98 4.93 21.93 -10.27
C LEU A 98 4.94 21.97 -11.80
N ASN A 99 5.15 23.15 -12.41
CA ASN A 99 5.29 23.29 -13.86
C ASN A 99 6.60 22.73 -14.39
N LEU A 100 7.59 22.48 -13.51
CA LEU A 100 8.86 21.85 -13.86
C LEU A 100 8.79 20.33 -13.81
N CYS A 101 7.67 19.77 -13.31
CA CYS A 101 7.47 18.33 -13.20
C CYS A 101 7.06 17.75 -14.57
N LYS A 102 7.44 16.48 -14.78
CA LYS A 102 6.96 15.75 -15.96
C LYS A 102 5.47 15.43 -15.80
N SER A 103 4.66 15.77 -16.81
CA SER A 103 3.23 15.49 -16.81
C SER A 103 2.91 14.16 -17.47
N PHE A 104 1.89 13.47 -16.96
CA PHE A 104 1.42 12.17 -17.44
C PHE A 104 -0.10 12.17 -17.62
N SER A 105 -0.59 11.28 -18.47
CA SER A 105 -2.04 11.04 -18.59
C SER A 105 -2.58 10.45 -17.28
N LEU A 106 -3.73 10.96 -16.83
CA LEU A 106 -4.38 10.46 -15.63
C LEU A 106 -4.76 8.97 -15.75
N ASP A 107 -5.19 8.54 -16.93
CA ASP A 107 -5.58 7.14 -17.20
C ASP A 107 -4.38 6.18 -17.07
N GLU A 108 -3.20 6.59 -17.53
CA GLU A 108 -1.98 5.81 -17.37
C GLU A 108 -1.58 5.69 -15.90
N VAL A 109 -1.66 6.81 -15.18
CA VAL A 109 -1.31 6.86 -13.76
C VAL A 109 -2.25 6.01 -12.92
N VAL A 110 -3.56 6.11 -13.11
CA VAL A 110 -4.58 5.39 -12.36
C VAL A 110 -4.45 3.88 -12.53
N LYS A 111 -4.03 3.42 -13.71
CA LYS A 111 -3.81 1.99 -13.99
C LYS A 111 -2.92 1.29 -12.95
N TYR A 112 -1.91 1.99 -12.44
CA TYR A 112 -0.98 1.49 -11.43
C TYR A 112 -1.25 2.04 -10.02
N ASN A 113 -2.09 3.07 -9.91
CA ASN A 113 -2.41 3.75 -8.66
C ASN A 113 -3.91 3.65 -8.36
N THR A 114 -4.51 2.48 -8.51
CA THR A 114 -5.95 2.23 -8.36
C THR A 114 -6.49 2.69 -7.01
N LEU A 115 -5.70 2.54 -5.93
CA LEU A 115 -6.07 3.01 -4.59
C LEU A 115 -6.18 4.53 -4.47
N ALA A 116 -5.74 5.31 -5.45
CA ALA A 116 -6.04 6.75 -5.49
C ALA A 116 -7.51 7.00 -5.87
N VAL A 117 -8.12 6.10 -6.63
CA VAL A 117 -9.50 6.20 -7.12
C VAL A 117 -10.46 5.32 -6.33
N ASP A 118 -10.08 4.06 -6.11
CA ASP A 118 -10.94 3.05 -5.49
C ASP A 118 -10.63 2.87 -4.01
N SER A 119 -11.66 2.51 -3.23
CA SER A 119 -11.48 2.05 -1.85
C SER A 119 -10.83 0.68 -1.82
N ALA A 120 -10.06 0.40 -0.77
CA ALA A 120 -9.52 -0.94 -0.56
C ALA A 120 -10.66 -1.97 -0.46
N THR A 121 -10.44 -3.15 -1.04
CA THR A 121 -11.39 -4.28 -0.88
C THR A 121 -11.12 -4.96 0.46
N ARG A 122 -12.18 -5.18 1.27
CA ARG A 122 -12.03 -5.86 2.55
C ARG A 122 -11.67 -7.33 2.35
N PRO A 123 -10.51 -7.80 2.83
CA PRO A 123 -10.19 -9.22 2.83
C PRO A 123 -11.14 -9.98 3.77
N VAL A 124 -11.57 -11.18 3.39
CA VAL A 124 -12.43 -12.03 4.22
C VAL A 124 -11.86 -12.26 5.62
N ILE A 125 -10.54 -12.38 5.71
CA ILE A 125 -9.81 -12.64 6.97
C ILE A 125 -9.70 -11.40 7.89
N SER A 126 -10.00 -10.18 7.38
CA SER A 126 -9.87 -8.93 8.12
C SER A 126 -10.67 -8.94 9.43
N SER A 127 -11.94 -9.36 9.38
CA SER A 127 -12.82 -9.39 10.56
C SER A 127 -12.28 -10.33 11.65
N LEU A 128 -11.69 -11.47 11.27
CA LEU A 128 -11.05 -12.38 12.23
C LEU A 128 -9.82 -11.74 12.85
N PHE A 129 -8.94 -11.14 12.04
CA PHE A 129 -7.72 -10.48 12.53
C PHE A 129 -8.07 -9.37 13.54
N VAL A 130 -8.97 -8.46 13.17
CA VAL A 130 -9.40 -7.35 14.02
C VAL A 130 -10.00 -7.87 15.32
N SER A 131 -10.93 -8.84 15.25
CA SER A 131 -11.54 -9.46 16.44
C SER A 131 -10.53 -10.11 17.37
N MET A 132 -9.47 -10.72 16.84
CA MET A 132 -8.40 -11.29 17.67
C MET A 132 -7.64 -10.18 18.42
N ILE A 133 -7.31 -9.07 17.76
CA ILE A 133 -6.61 -7.95 18.39
C ILE A 133 -7.50 -7.27 19.44
N GLU A 134 -8.78 -7.03 19.15
CA GLU A 134 -9.74 -6.43 20.08
C GLU A 134 -9.95 -7.28 21.35
N ARG A 135 -9.86 -8.60 21.22
CA ARG A 135 -9.89 -9.54 22.35
C ARG A 135 -8.55 -9.69 23.08
N GLY A 136 -7.60 -8.79 22.85
CA GLY A 136 -6.30 -8.75 23.51
C GLY A 136 -5.34 -9.86 23.09
N ARG A 137 -5.55 -10.51 21.95
CA ARG A 137 -4.57 -11.45 21.38
C ARG A 137 -3.37 -10.68 20.83
N THR A 138 -2.20 -11.33 20.89
CA THR A 138 -0.98 -10.71 20.38
C THR A 138 -1.01 -10.55 18.86
N PHE A 139 -0.34 -9.53 18.35
CA PHE A 139 -0.17 -9.31 16.91
C PHE A 139 0.43 -10.55 16.22
N ASP A 140 1.45 -11.18 16.84
CA ASP A 140 2.10 -12.37 16.28
C ASP A 140 1.11 -13.53 16.11
N LEU A 141 0.23 -13.76 17.07
CA LEU A 141 -0.81 -14.77 16.95
C LEU A 141 -1.80 -14.45 15.82
N GLY A 142 -2.29 -13.19 15.75
CA GLY A 142 -3.16 -12.72 14.67
C GLY A 142 -2.52 -12.88 13.30
N TYR A 143 -1.26 -12.48 13.15
CA TYR A 143 -0.49 -12.65 11.92
C TYR A 143 -0.36 -14.13 11.52
N ARG A 144 0.05 -15.01 12.44
CA ARG A 144 0.22 -16.45 12.17
C ARG A 144 -1.09 -17.11 11.75
N VAL A 145 -2.19 -16.77 12.39
CA VAL A 145 -3.51 -17.33 12.08
C VAL A 145 -4.01 -16.80 10.73
N CYS A 146 -3.90 -15.51 10.47
CA CYS A 146 -4.52 -14.87 9.33
C CYS A 146 -3.63 -14.86 8.06
N LEU A 147 -2.32 -14.70 8.21
CA LEU A 147 -1.37 -14.54 7.09
C LEU A 147 -0.16 -15.48 7.18
N GLY A 148 0.05 -16.14 8.30
CA GLY A 148 1.23 -16.96 8.56
C GLY A 148 1.41 -18.15 7.62
N LYS A 149 2.64 -18.67 7.57
CA LYS A 149 3.04 -19.82 6.73
C LYS A 149 2.59 -21.17 7.30
N GLY A 150 1.51 -21.22 8.08
CA GLY A 150 0.97 -22.47 8.65
C GLY A 150 0.50 -23.45 7.57
N LEU A 151 0.30 -24.73 7.97
CA LEU A 151 -0.19 -25.80 7.09
C LEU A 151 -1.50 -25.42 6.38
N PHE A 152 -2.38 -24.68 7.05
CA PHE A 152 -3.62 -24.15 6.50
C PHE A 152 -3.37 -23.25 5.26
N TRP A 153 -2.41 -22.31 5.35
CA TRP A 153 -2.07 -21.39 4.25
C TRP A 153 -1.26 -22.08 3.15
N ARG A 154 -0.50 -23.13 3.47
CA ARG A 154 0.13 -23.99 2.46
C ARG A 154 -0.93 -24.72 1.64
N GLY A 155 -2.00 -25.20 2.30
CA GLY A 155 -3.15 -25.81 1.63
C GLY A 155 -3.91 -24.82 0.75
N ILE A 156 -4.24 -23.63 1.26
CA ILE A 156 -4.93 -22.59 0.47
C ILE A 156 -4.09 -22.12 -0.72
N ARG A 157 -2.78 -21.90 -0.55
CA ARG A 157 -1.89 -21.56 -1.67
C ARG A 157 -1.77 -22.67 -2.70
N PHE A 158 -1.81 -23.93 -2.28
CA PHE A 158 -1.84 -25.08 -3.18
C PHE A 158 -3.13 -25.10 -3.99
N VAL A 159 -4.29 -24.87 -3.38
CA VAL A 159 -5.59 -24.76 -4.04
C VAL A 159 -5.61 -23.58 -5.01
N TRP A 160 -5.17 -22.39 -4.60
CA TRP A 160 -5.12 -21.20 -5.45
C TRP A 160 -4.14 -21.33 -6.64
N ARG A 161 -3.07 -22.10 -6.47
CA ARG A 161 -2.14 -22.43 -7.59
C ARG A 161 -2.76 -23.39 -8.60
N LYS A 162 -3.61 -24.31 -8.11
CA LYS A 162 -4.31 -25.28 -8.96
C LYS A 162 -5.57 -24.72 -9.64
N PHE A 163 -6.20 -23.71 -9.01
CA PHE A 163 -7.46 -23.12 -9.45
C PHE A 163 -7.37 -21.58 -9.45
N PRO A 164 -6.71 -20.98 -10.44
CA PRO A 164 -6.50 -19.51 -10.48
C PRO A 164 -7.80 -18.69 -10.58
N GLY A 165 -8.93 -19.30 -10.98
CA GLY A 165 -10.25 -18.66 -11.01
C GLY A 165 -10.89 -18.40 -9.64
N LEU A 166 -10.34 -18.92 -8.53
CA LEU A 166 -10.82 -18.66 -7.16
C LEU A 166 -10.19 -17.42 -6.53
N ARG A 167 -9.47 -16.60 -7.30
CA ARG A 167 -8.84 -15.33 -6.85
C ARG A 167 -9.77 -14.11 -6.96
N LYS A 168 -11.07 -14.32 -7.06
CA LYS A 168 -12.04 -13.21 -7.04
C LYS A 168 -12.53 -12.93 -5.64
#